data_eaccbd86fc8d9dc370a76f39f78ddb43
#
_entry.id   eaccbd86fc8d9dc370a76f39f78ddb43
#
_cell.length_a   1.000
_cell.length_b   1.000
_cell.length_c   1.000
_cell.angle_alpha   90.00
_cell.angle_beta   90.00
_cell.angle_gamma   90.00
#
_symmetry.space_group_name_H-M   'P 1'
#
loop_
_entity.id
_entity.type
_entity.pdbx_description
1 polymer ?
#
loop_
_entity_poly.entity_id
_entity_poly.type
_entity_poly.pdbx_seq_one_letter_code
_entity_poly.pdbx_strand_id
1 'polypeptide(L)'
;EPNPRLETVIRGVELCRAHNIDLILAVGGGSSIDCAKVVAGSVHYDGNPWDIVLDSSLVKDALPLGVILTLSATGSEMDPMAVITNTEANLKYGVGHPDFIPKFSILDPTFTYSVPVSQTAAGTADMMSHTFESYFTLNDGAFLINRLAEGILQTCIHYGPIAVKEPENYEARAN
;
A
#
# COMPACT_ATOMS: atom_id res chain seq x y z
N GLU A 1 9.29 -7.07 6.18
CA GLU A 1 10.47 -6.32 5.75
C GLU A 1 10.07 -5.12 4.88
N PRO A 2 10.80 -4.03 4.92
CA PRO A 2 10.54 -2.89 4.04
C PRO A 2 10.82 -3.28 2.57
N ASN A 3 10.01 -2.74 1.67
CA ASN A 3 10.01 -3.06 0.24
C ASN A 3 9.78 -4.57 0.00
N PRO A 4 8.55 -4.98 -0.34
CA PRO A 4 8.21 -6.40 -0.47
C PRO A 4 9.07 -7.05 -1.56
N ARG A 5 9.62 -8.22 -1.23
CA ARG A 5 10.56 -8.94 -2.11
C ARG A 5 9.85 -10.09 -2.80
N LEU A 6 10.31 -10.38 -4.01
CA LEU A 6 9.79 -11.49 -4.80
C LEU A 6 9.84 -12.83 -4.05
N GLU A 7 10.93 -13.08 -3.31
CA GLU A 7 11.10 -14.30 -2.53
C GLU A 7 10.03 -14.47 -1.44
N THR A 8 9.58 -13.36 -0.86
CA THR A 8 8.48 -13.37 0.13
C THR A 8 7.14 -13.64 -0.54
N VAL A 9 6.92 -13.08 -1.73
CA VAL A 9 5.73 -13.37 -2.55
C VAL A 9 5.68 -14.85 -2.91
N ILE A 10 6.77 -15.43 -3.42
CA ILE A 10 6.84 -16.85 -3.79
C ILE A 10 6.47 -17.74 -2.59
N ARG A 11 7.07 -17.49 -1.41
CA ARG A 11 6.73 -18.24 -0.20
C ARG A 11 5.27 -18.08 0.20
N GLY A 12 4.71 -16.87 0.04
CA GLY A 12 3.29 -16.61 0.30
C GLY A 12 2.38 -17.43 -0.61
N VAL A 13 2.68 -17.49 -1.90
CA VAL A 13 1.95 -18.30 -2.89
C VAL A 13 2.01 -19.79 -2.55
N GLU A 14 3.19 -20.30 -2.20
CA GLU A 14 3.37 -21.71 -1.80
C GLU A 14 2.53 -22.07 -0.56
N LEU A 15 2.54 -21.19 0.45
CA LEU A 15 1.72 -21.38 1.67
C LEU A 15 0.22 -21.35 1.36
N CYS A 16 -0.23 -20.40 0.53
CA CYS A 16 -1.65 -20.34 0.15
C CYS A 16 -2.10 -21.61 -0.58
N ARG A 17 -1.29 -22.13 -1.48
CA ARG A 17 -1.58 -23.38 -2.20
C ARG A 17 -1.55 -24.61 -1.29
N ALA A 18 -0.53 -24.72 -0.42
CA ALA A 18 -0.38 -25.86 0.48
C ALA A 18 -1.51 -26.00 1.49
N HIS A 19 -2.13 -24.87 1.88
CA HIS A 19 -3.19 -24.83 2.89
C HIS A 19 -4.58 -24.52 2.31
N ASN A 20 -4.73 -24.48 1.00
CA ASN A 20 -5.99 -24.14 0.32
C ASN A 20 -6.64 -22.86 0.88
N ILE A 21 -5.84 -21.79 1.01
CA ILE A 21 -6.31 -20.50 1.51
C ILE A 21 -7.30 -19.88 0.53
N ASP A 22 -8.40 -19.34 1.04
CA ASP A 22 -9.48 -18.70 0.29
C ASP A 22 -9.65 -17.19 0.59
N LEU A 23 -8.90 -16.66 1.58
CA LEU A 23 -8.86 -15.26 1.94
C LEU A 23 -7.45 -14.90 2.45
N ILE A 24 -6.91 -13.78 2.02
CA ILE A 24 -5.69 -13.20 2.57
C ILE A 24 -6.05 -11.98 3.43
N LEU A 25 -5.52 -11.90 4.65
CA LEU A 25 -5.62 -10.72 5.49
C LEU A 25 -4.24 -10.11 5.67
N ALA A 26 -4.02 -8.96 5.03
CA ALA A 26 -2.79 -8.18 5.19
C ALA A 26 -2.88 -7.31 6.45
N VAL A 27 -1.98 -7.52 7.40
CA VAL A 27 -1.87 -6.69 8.61
C VAL A 27 -0.53 -5.94 8.54
N GLY A 28 -0.56 -4.62 8.32
CA GLY A 28 0.67 -3.84 8.17
C GLY A 28 0.48 -2.54 7.39
N GLY A 29 1.58 -1.97 6.93
CA GLY A 29 1.60 -0.83 6.02
C GLY A 29 1.68 -1.29 4.56
N GLY A 30 1.89 -0.33 3.64
CA GLY A 30 1.90 -0.54 2.20
C GLY A 30 2.73 -1.74 1.73
N SER A 31 3.95 -1.94 2.27
CA SER A 31 4.79 -3.09 1.88
C SER A 31 4.16 -4.46 2.16
N SER A 32 3.42 -4.59 3.27
CA SER A 32 2.71 -5.83 3.60
C SER A 32 1.51 -6.03 2.68
N ILE A 33 0.80 -4.95 2.38
CA ILE A 33 -0.38 -4.95 1.50
C ILE A 33 0.03 -5.28 0.07
N ASP A 34 1.06 -4.63 -0.46
CA ASP A 34 1.61 -4.88 -1.81
C ASP A 34 2.04 -6.33 -1.99
N CYS A 35 2.75 -6.89 -0.98
CA CYS A 35 3.10 -8.30 -0.98
C CYS A 35 1.85 -9.19 -1.08
N ALA A 36 0.84 -8.91 -0.24
CA ALA A 36 -0.39 -9.69 -0.19
C ALA A 36 -1.19 -9.62 -1.50
N LYS A 37 -1.23 -8.45 -2.16
CA LYS A 37 -1.85 -8.26 -3.47
C LYS A 37 -1.25 -9.18 -4.53
N VAL A 38 0.08 -9.17 -4.64
CA VAL A 38 0.76 -10.00 -5.64
C VAL A 38 0.69 -11.48 -5.28
N VAL A 39 0.72 -11.85 -3.99
CA VAL A 39 0.42 -13.22 -3.56
C VAL A 39 -0.98 -13.63 -4.02
N ALA A 40 -2.01 -12.79 -3.74
CA ALA A 40 -3.39 -13.08 -4.10
C ALA A 40 -3.57 -13.33 -5.61
N GLY A 41 -2.96 -12.48 -6.45
CA GLY A 41 -3.03 -12.62 -7.90
C GLY A 41 -2.21 -13.80 -8.47
N SER A 42 -1.26 -14.31 -7.68
CA SER A 42 -0.33 -15.35 -8.16
C SER A 42 -0.73 -16.77 -7.75
N VAL A 43 -1.69 -16.95 -6.81
CA VAL A 43 -2.05 -18.29 -6.30
C VAL A 43 -2.53 -19.23 -7.40
N HIS A 44 -3.27 -18.72 -8.37
CA HIS A 44 -3.84 -19.49 -9.49
C HIS A 44 -3.01 -19.40 -10.79
N TYR A 45 -1.82 -18.81 -10.73
CA TYR A 45 -0.89 -18.71 -11.85
C TYR A 45 0.25 -19.71 -11.71
N ASP A 46 0.44 -20.59 -12.69
CA ASP A 46 1.44 -21.68 -12.61
C ASP A 46 2.90 -21.23 -12.85
N GLY A 47 3.11 -20.00 -13.31
CA GLY A 47 4.44 -19.42 -13.55
C GLY A 47 5.07 -18.76 -12.32
N ASN A 48 6.12 -17.99 -12.57
CA ASN A 48 6.78 -17.20 -11.54
C ASN A 48 5.93 -15.94 -11.22
N PRO A 49 5.67 -15.60 -9.95
CA PRO A 49 4.96 -14.36 -9.60
C PRO A 49 5.56 -13.09 -10.21
N TRP A 50 6.84 -13.08 -10.55
CA TRP A 50 7.47 -11.97 -11.25
C TRP A 50 6.90 -11.73 -12.65
N ASP A 51 6.42 -12.76 -13.32
CA ASP A 51 5.77 -12.62 -14.63
C ASP A 51 4.51 -11.74 -14.52
N ILE A 52 3.75 -11.90 -13.43
CA ILE A 52 2.58 -11.06 -13.13
C ILE A 52 2.99 -9.60 -12.88
N VAL A 53 4.12 -9.37 -12.22
CA VAL A 53 4.65 -8.02 -12.00
C VAL A 53 5.02 -7.35 -13.32
N LEU A 54 5.50 -8.12 -14.29
CA LEU A 54 5.84 -7.62 -15.63
C LEU A 54 4.61 -7.49 -16.54
N ASP A 55 3.62 -8.37 -16.37
CA ASP A 55 2.38 -8.37 -17.17
C ASP A 55 1.17 -8.76 -16.30
N SER A 56 0.46 -7.75 -15.82
CA SER A 56 -0.72 -7.96 -14.96
C SER A 56 -1.89 -8.66 -15.65
N SER A 57 -1.91 -8.76 -16.98
CA SER A 57 -2.95 -9.50 -17.72
C SER A 57 -2.92 -11.02 -17.47
N LEU A 58 -1.83 -11.52 -16.87
CA LEU A 58 -1.70 -12.91 -16.43
C LEU A 58 -2.53 -13.22 -15.17
N VAL A 59 -2.97 -12.21 -14.42
CA VAL A 59 -3.92 -12.37 -13.31
C VAL A 59 -5.29 -12.71 -13.89
N LYS A 60 -5.76 -13.93 -13.70
CA LYS A 60 -7.09 -14.38 -14.16
C LYS A 60 -8.12 -14.44 -13.05
N ASP A 61 -7.65 -14.71 -11.85
CA ASP A 61 -8.46 -14.82 -10.64
C ASP A 61 -7.54 -14.61 -9.43
N ALA A 62 -7.87 -13.62 -8.61
CA ALA A 62 -7.10 -13.32 -7.40
C ALA A 62 -7.89 -13.71 -6.15
N LEU A 63 -7.20 -14.24 -5.15
CA LEU A 63 -7.83 -14.48 -3.84
C LEU A 63 -8.37 -13.16 -3.27
N PRO A 64 -9.53 -13.20 -2.58
CA PRO A 64 -10.02 -12.05 -1.85
C PRO A 64 -8.98 -11.53 -0.84
N LEU A 65 -8.81 -10.21 -0.79
CA LEU A 65 -7.89 -9.55 0.13
C LEU A 65 -8.65 -8.67 1.12
N GLY A 66 -8.37 -8.80 2.41
CA GLY A 66 -8.73 -7.84 3.45
C GLY A 66 -7.47 -7.16 4.00
N VAL A 67 -7.62 -5.98 4.57
CA VAL A 67 -6.51 -5.19 5.13
C VAL A 67 -6.83 -4.72 6.54
N ILE A 68 -5.85 -4.77 7.43
CA ILE A 68 -5.80 -4.01 8.69
C ILE A 68 -4.57 -3.10 8.59
N LEU A 69 -4.82 -1.80 8.42
CA LEU A 69 -3.74 -0.82 8.22
C LEU A 69 -3.07 -0.48 9.55
N THR A 70 -1.74 -0.51 9.58
CA THR A 70 -0.95 -0.13 10.77
C THR A 70 0.01 1.02 10.52
N LEU A 71 0.08 1.54 9.29
CA LEU A 71 0.88 2.72 8.93
C LEU A 71 0.22 3.42 7.74
N SER A 72 -0.14 4.70 7.91
CA SER A 72 -0.71 5.54 6.87
C SER A 72 0.40 6.21 6.06
N ALA A 73 0.44 5.98 4.75
CA ALA A 73 1.34 6.63 3.81
C ALA A 73 0.89 6.41 2.35
N THR A 74 0.96 5.16 1.87
CA THR A 74 0.92 4.80 0.45
C THR A 74 -0.46 4.75 -0.19
N GLY A 75 -1.55 4.62 0.60
CA GLY A 75 -2.90 4.38 0.07
C GLY A 75 -3.15 2.97 -0.49
N SER A 76 -2.20 2.04 -0.33
CA SER A 76 -2.31 0.67 -0.87
C SER A 76 -3.53 -0.10 -0.37
N GLU A 77 -4.11 0.28 0.76
CA GLU A 77 -5.35 -0.28 1.28
C GLU A 77 -6.59 0.04 0.45
N MET A 78 -6.48 0.96 -0.53
CA MET A 78 -7.61 1.45 -1.34
C MET A 78 -7.37 1.37 -2.85
N ASP A 79 -6.15 1.13 -3.29
CA ASP A 79 -5.76 1.18 -4.70
C ASP A 79 -5.49 -0.21 -5.30
N PRO A 80 -5.46 -0.33 -6.64
CA PRO A 80 -5.15 -1.57 -7.34
C PRO A 80 -3.64 -1.83 -7.51
N MET A 81 -2.77 -0.95 -7.00
CA MET A 81 -1.34 -0.98 -7.27
C MET A 81 -0.56 -1.77 -6.22
N ALA A 82 0.55 -2.35 -6.62
CA ALA A 82 1.54 -2.96 -5.77
C ALA A 82 2.95 -2.75 -6.34
N VAL A 83 3.96 -2.66 -5.49
CA VAL A 83 5.35 -2.50 -5.91
C VAL A 83 6.19 -3.63 -5.33
N ILE A 84 6.85 -4.41 -6.18
CA ILE A 84 7.67 -5.57 -5.78
C ILE A 84 9.12 -5.37 -6.21
N THR A 85 10.03 -5.78 -5.33
CA THR A 85 11.47 -5.79 -5.59
C THR A 85 11.93 -7.21 -5.91
N ASN A 86 12.55 -7.39 -7.06
CA ASN A 86 13.30 -8.58 -7.41
C ASN A 86 14.77 -8.31 -7.06
N THR A 87 15.24 -8.90 -5.96
CA THR A 87 16.59 -8.63 -5.45
C THR A 87 17.66 -9.30 -6.31
N GLU A 88 17.36 -10.42 -6.95
CA GLU A 88 18.26 -11.15 -7.84
C GLU A 88 18.55 -10.35 -9.12
N ALA A 89 17.50 -9.77 -9.71
CA ALA A 89 17.62 -8.94 -10.90
C ALA A 89 17.99 -7.48 -10.61
N ASN A 90 17.97 -7.08 -9.33
CA ASN A 90 18.12 -5.69 -8.88
C ASN A 90 17.10 -4.74 -9.55
N LEU A 91 15.84 -5.19 -9.62
CA LEU A 91 14.73 -4.46 -10.23
C LEU A 91 13.62 -4.20 -9.21
N LYS A 92 12.95 -3.06 -9.33
CA LYS A 92 11.77 -2.69 -8.55
C LYS A 92 10.70 -2.18 -9.51
N TYR A 93 9.58 -2.91 -9.62
CA TYR A 93 8.50 -2.58 -10.53
C TYR A 93 7.15 -2.48 -9.82
N GLY A 94 6.34 -1.55 -10.32
CA GLY A 94 4.92 -1.45 -9.98
C GLY A 94 4.08 -2.31 -10.90
N VAL A 95 3.03 -2.91 -10.34
CA VAL A 95 2.01 -3.67 -11.06
C VAL A 95 0.64 -3.24 -10.57
N GLY A 96 -0.34 -3.16 -11.48
CA GLY A 96 -1.72 -2.83 -11.14
C GLY A 96 -2.70 -3.84 -11.76
N HIS A 97 -3.68 -4.27 -10.95
CA HIS A 97 -4.79 -5.09 -11.42
C HIS A 97 -6.07 -4.79 -10.62
N PRO A 98 -7.27 -4.70 -11.23
CA PRO A 98 -8.50 -4.39 -10.50
C PRO A 98 -8.79 -5.32 -9.31
N ASP A 99 -8.44 -6.60 -9.41
CA ASP A 99 -8.66 -7.59 -8.35
C ASP A 99 -7.69 -7.43 -7.17
N PHE A 100 -6.69 -6.56 -7.27
CA PHE A 100 -5.79 -6.20 -6.15
C PHE A 100 -6.43 -5.23 -5.15
N ILE A 101 -7.56 -4.61 -5.52
CA ILE A 101 -8.28 -3.74 -4.59
C ILE A 101 -8.83 -4.59 -3.44
N PRO A 102 -8.47 -4.27 -2.17
CA PRO A 102 -8.98 -5.00 -1.01
C PRO A 102 -10.51 -4.98 -0.96
N LYS A 103 -11.11 -6.10 -0.56
CA LYS A 103 -12.57 -6.20 -0.39
C LYS A 103 -13.07 -5.40 0.81
N PHE A 104 -12.19 -5.23 1.82
CA PHE A 104 -12.40 -4.33 2.95
C PHE A 104 -11.06 -3.89 3.53
N SER A 105 -11.05 -2.72 4.17
CA SER A 105 -9.90 -2.19 4.88
C SER A 105 -10.34 -1.64 6.24
N ILE A 106 -9.69 -2.12 7.30
CA ILE A 106 -9.90 -1.64 8.67
C ILE A 106 -8.86 -0.55 8.94
N LEU A 107 -9.34 0.67 9.13
CA LEU A 107 -8.56 1.88 9.36
C LEU A 107 -8.81 2.38 10.79
N ASP A 108 -8.17 1.75 11.77
CA ASP A 108 -8.22 2.20 13.17
C ASP A 108 -6.94 2.98 13.48
N PRO A 109 -7.03 4.30 13.77
CA PRO A 109 -5.86 5.12 14.05
C PRO A 109 -5.01 4.60 15.21
N THR A 110 -5.60 3.87 16.17
CA THR A 110 -4.89 3.33 17.33
C THR A 110 -3.84 2.29 16.95
N PHE A 111 -4.03 1.58 15.81
CA PHE A 111 -3.03 0.62 15.30
C PHE A 111 -1.77 1.30 14.80
N THR A 112 -1.77 2.62 14.63
CA THR A 112 -0.59 3.40 14.21
C THR A 112 0.23 3.93 15.38
N TYR A 113 -0.20 3.79 16.65
CA TYR A 113 0.46 4.35 17.82
C TYR A 113 1.88 3.81 18.03
N SER A 114 2.11 2.54 17.68
CA SER A 114 3.42 1.88 17.80
C SER A 114 4.37 2.17 16.63
N VAL A 115 3.95 2.96 15.63
CA VAL A 115 4.79 3.31 14.49
C VAL A 115 5.96 4.18 14.98
N PRO A 116 7.23 3.82 14.67
CA PRO A 116 8.36 4.64 15.04
C PRO A 116 8.27 6.07 14.52
N VAL A 117 8.74 7.03 15.30
CA VAL A 117 8.70 8.47 14.96
C VAL A 117 9.29 8.75 13.58
N SER A 118 10.40 8.11 13.22
CA SER A 118 11.01 8.23 11.90
C SER A 118 10.09 7.77 10.76
N GLN A 119 9.32 6.71 10.98
CA GLN A 119 8.36 6.20 10.00
C GLN A 119 7.11 7.07 9.93
N THR A 120 6.67 7.65 11.05
CA THR A 120 5.58 8.64 11.06
C THR A 120 5.97 9.87 10.24
N ALA A 121 7.18 10.39 10.44
CA ALA A 121 7.69 11.53 9.66
C ALA A 121 7.84 11.20 8.17
N ALA A 122 8.39 10.02 7.86
CA ALA A 122 8.53 9.56 6.48
C ALA A 122 7.17 9.37 5.80
N GLY A 123 6.20 8.76 6.49
CA GLY A 123 4.84 8.57 5.97
C GLY A 123 4.12 9.90 5.70
N THR A 124 4.26 10.89 6.60
CA THR A 124 3.72 12.24 6.37
C THR A 124 4.35 12.88 5.12
N ALA A 125 5.66 12.77 4.95
CA ALA A 125 6.35 13.29 3.77
C ALA A 125 5.93 12.55 2.49
N ASP A 126 5.69 11.25 2.57
CA ASP A 126 5.21 10.41 1.46
C ASP A 126 3.81 10.81 1.00
N MET A 127 2.86 11.01 1.93
CA MET A 127 1.53 11.53 1.64
C MET A 127 1.59 12.89 0.94
N MET A 128 2.47 13.80 1.39
CA MET A 128 2.68 15.09 0.75
C MET A 128 3.27 14.94 -0.65
N SER A 129 4.23 14.03 -0.84
CA SER A 129 4.86 13.75 -2.14
C SER A 129 3.84 13.28 -3.18
N HIS A 130 3.01 12.30 -2.81
CA HIS A 130 1.92 11.81 -3.66
C HIS A 130 0.91 12.93 -4.01
N THR A 131 0.60 13.78 -3.03
CA THR A 131 -0.30 14.92 -3.26
C THR A 131 0.31 15.95 -4.21
N PHE A 132 1.61 16.26 -4.06
CA PHE A 132 2.33 17.16 -4.96
C PHE A 132 2.41 16.61 -6.38
N GLU A 133 2.61 15.32 -6.57
CA GLU A 133 2.64 14.70 -7.88
C GLU A 133 1.33 14.97 -8.66
N SER A 134 0.19 14.81 -7.99
CA SER A 134 -1.11 15.15 -8.58
C SER A 134 -1.32 16.65 -8.75
N TYR A 135 -0.89 17.48 -7.79
CA TYR A 135 -1.08 18.92 -7.78
C TYR A 135 -0.28 19.63 -8.89
N PHE A 136 0.94 19.17 -9.15
CA PHE A 136 1.82 19.77 -10.18
C PHE A 136 1.59 19.19 -11.58
N THR A 137 0.68 18.25 -11.74
CA THR A 137 0.27 17.76 -13.05
C THR A 137 -0.47 18.89 -13.78
N LEU A 138 -0.09 19.17 -15.03
CA LEU A 138 -0.72 20.20 -15.87
C LEU A 138 -2.15 19.76 -16.22
N ASN A 139 -3.12 20.24 -15.45
CA ASN A 139 -4.55 20.01 -15.65
C ASN A 139 -5.29 21.35 -15.69
N ASP A 140 -5.55 21.86 -16.90
CA ASP A 140 -6.41 23.01 -17.07
C ASP A 140 -7.83 22.68 -16.59
N GLY A 141 -8.35 23.42 -15.61
CA GLY A 141 -9.71 23.28 -15.10
C GLY A 141 -9.91 22.32 -13.91
N ALA A 142 -8.84 21.78 -13.32
CA ALA A 142 -8.91 20.89 -12.16
C ALA A 142 -9.16 21.62 -10.81
N PHE A 143 -10.03 22.64 -10.79
CA PHE A 143 -10.24 23.50 -9.62
C PHE A 143 -10.56 22.71 -8.34
N LEU A 144 -11.51 21.76 -8.39
CA LEU A 144 -11.90 20.95 -7.23
C LEU A 144 -10.73 20.08 -6.74
N ILE A 145 -10.04 19.41 -7.65
CA ILE A 145 -8.91 18.53 -7.31
C ILE A 145 -7.80 19.33 -6.64
N ASN A 146 -7.48 20.52 -7.16
CA ASN A 146 -6.48 21.39 -6.54
C ASN A 146 -6.88 21.82 -5.12
N ARG A 147 -8.15 22.15 -4.86
CA ARG A 147 -8.63 22.49 -3.50
C ARG A 147 -8.55 21.30 -2.55
N LEU A 148 -8.85 20.08 -3.01
CA LEU A 148 -8.70 18.86 -2.22
C LEU A 148 -7.23 18.59 -1.90
N ALA A 149 -6.35 18.69 -2.88
CA ALA A 149 -4.91 18.53 -2.68
C ALA A 149 -4.34 19.54 -1.68
N GLU A 150 -4.73 20.82 -1.78
CA GLU A 150 -4.34 21.85 -0.81
C GLU A 150 -4.84 21.54 0.59
N GLY A 151 -6.07 21.04 0.73
CA GLY A 151 -6.64 20.60 2.01
C GLY A 151 -5.82 19.47 2.63
N ILE A 152 -5.44 18.46 1.84
CA ILE A 152 -4.58 17.35 2.29
C ILE A 152 -3.22 17.86 2.74
N LEU A 153 -2.57 18.73 1.95
CA LEU A 153 -1.28 19.31 2.30
C LEU A 153 -1.33 20.12 3.60
N GLN A 154 -2.39 20.93 3.78
CA GLN A 154 -2.60 21.68 5.02
C GLN A 154 -2.80 20.75 6.22
N THR A 155 -3.52 19.65 6.05
CA THR A 155 -3.72 18.63 7.08
C THR A 155 -2.39 17.99 7.46
N CYS A 156 -1.57 17.56 6.50
CA CYS A 156 -0.25 17.00 6.73
C CYS A 156 0.69 17.98 7.47
N ILE A 157 0.69 19.27 7.07
CA ILE A 157 1.49 20.31 7.71
C ILE A 157 1.06 20.54 9.15
N HIS A 158 -0.25 20.48 9.43
CA HIS A 158 -0.78 20.72 10.77
C HIS A 158 -0.59 19.51 11.69
N TYR A 159 -1.04 18.33 11.28
CA TYR A 159 -1.07 17.13 12.13
C TYR A 159 0.22 16.30 12.10
N GLY A 160 0.99 16.33 11.04
CA GLY A 160 2.24 15.57 10.93
C GLY A 160 3.22 15.86 12.08
N PRO A 161 3.54 17.14 12.39
CA PRO A 161 4.39 17.49 13.53
C PRO A 161 3.80 17.08 14.90
N ILE A 162 2.47 17.06 15.03
CA ILE A 162 1.79 16.63 16.26
C ILE A 162 1.92 15.11 16.39
N ALA A 163 1.62 14.34 15.36
CA ALA A 163 1.76 12.88 15.34
C ALA A 163 3.20 12.40 15.62
N VAL A 164 4.21 13.20 15.21
CA VAL A 164 5.62 12.94 15.49
C VAL A 164 5.97 13.18 16.96
N LYS A 165 5.43 14.23 17.58
CA LYS A 165 5.71 14.62 18.97
C LYS A 165 4.88 13.84 19.97
N GLU A 166 3.66 13.52 19.61
CA GLU A 166 2.63 12.88 20.42
C GLU A 166 2.11 11.61 19.69
N PRO A 167 2.88 10.50 19.69
CA PRO A 167 2.55 9.32 18.89
C PRO A 167 1.18 8.71 19.15
N GLU A 168 0.60 8.89 20.33
CA GLU A 168 -0.70 8.38 20.74
C GLU A 168 -1.82 9.45 20.66
N ASN A 169 -1.56 10.58 20.04
CA ASN A 169 -2.59 11.60 19.81
C ASN A 169 -3.58 11.11 18.75
N TYR A 170 -4.77 10.68 19.21
CA TYR A 170 -5.79 10.09 18.35
C TYR A 170 -6.19 11.02 17.20
N GLU A 171 -6.42 12.31 17.50
CA GLU A 171 -6.84 13.29 16.49
C GLU A 171 -5.77 13.43 15.37
N ALA A 172 -4.49 13.50 15.76
CA ALA A 172 -3.40 13.60 14.79
C ALA A 172 -3.21 12.31 13.97
N ARG A 173 -3.57 11.15 14.52
CA ARG A 173 -3.50 9.89 13.80
C ARG A 173 -4.72 9.64 12.90
N ALA A 174 -5.86 10.24 13.23
CA ALA A 174 -7.10 10.08 12.49
C ALA A 174 -7.22 11.04 11.29
N ASN A 175 -6.41 12.11 11.28
CA ASN A 175 -6.38 13.13 10.23
C ASN A 175 -5.14 13.03 9.36
#